data_3ec2d70a40c0938f8eb54593f1f4fc00
#
_entry.id   3ec2d70a40c0938f8eb54593f1f4fc00
#
_cell.length_a   1.000
_cell.length_b   1.000
_cell.length_c   1.000
_cell.angle_alpha   90.00
_cell.angle_beta   90.00
_cell.angle_gamma   90.00
#
_symmetry.space_group_name_H-M   'P 1'
#
loop_
_entity.id
_entity.type
_entity.pdbx_description
1 polymer ?
#
loop_
_entity_poly.entity_id
_entity_poly.type
_entity_poly.pdbx_seq_one_letter_code
_entity_poly.pdbx_strand_id
1 'polypeptide(L)'
;MLYSATVTRLVGEGSLRQIEITDGTGGTASLVDTQRLFVCIGGAPNTEWARDTDIVRDKSGYLVTGPDLFDGGRPPECWSLDRAPYFLETSVPGSFAAGDVRHGSVKRVASAVGEGAMAVTFAHKYLEETA
;
A
#
# COMPACT_ATOMS: atom_id res chain seq x y z
N MET A 1 -28.26 -2.59 5.16
CA MET A 1 -26.97 -2.46 4.47
C MET A 1 -27.26 -1.91 3.10
N LEU A 2 -26.61 -0.83 2.67
CA LEU A 2 -26.76 -0.25 1.35
C LEU A 2 -25.55 -0.71 0.50
N TYR A 3 -25.82 -1.30 -0.66
CA TYR A 3 -24.80 -1.71 -1.64
C TYR A 3 -24.71 -0.66 -2.74
N SER A 4 -23.53 -0.49 -3.33
CA SER A 4 -23.27 0.47 -4.40
C SER A 4 -23.66 1.91 -4.06
N ALA A 5 -23.57 2.28 -2.79
CA ALA A 5 -23.91 3.61 -2.30
C ALA A 5 -22.65 4.43 -2.07
N THR A 6 -22.70 5.70 -2.44
CA THR A 6 -21.59 6.65 -2.27
C THR A 6 -22.04 7.81 -1.40
N VAL A 7 -21.21 8.20 -0.42
CA VAL A 7 -21.39 9.43 0.34
C VAL A 7 -20.91 10.59 -0.53
N THR A 8 -21.83 11.49 -0.91
CA THR A 8 -21.59 12.59 -1.83
C THR A 8 -21.42 13.94 -1.15
N ARG A 9 -21.98 14.10 0.05
CA ARG A 9 -21.90 15.36 0.79
C ARG A 9 -21.96 15.13 2.30
N LEU A 10 -21.21 15.97 3.03
CA LEU A 10 -21.29 16.10 4.49
C LEU A 10 -22.03 17.38 4.84
N VAL A 11 -22.98 17.31 5.77
CA VAL A 11 -23.80 18.44 6.19
C VAL A 11 -23.64 18.68 7.69
N GLY A 12 -23.37 19.93 8.08
CA GLY A 12 -23.25 20.36 9.46
C GLY A 12 -22.48 21.68 9.59
N GLU A 13 -22.61 22.32 10.73
CA GLU A 13 -21.84 23.51 11.11
C GLU A 13 -21.00 23.19 12.35
N GLY A 14 -19.68 23.20 12.22
CA GLY A 14 -18.73 22.85 13.27
C GLY A 14 -18.75 21.38 13.69
N SER A 15 -19.81 20.62 13.39
CA SER A 15 -19.91 19.18 13.62
C SER A 15 -20.81 18.54 12.56
N LEU A 16 -20.54 17.25 12.26
CA LEU A 16 -21.36 16.47 11.33
C LEU A 16 -22.78 16.28 11.89
N ARG A 17 -23.80 16.54 11.06
CA ARG A 17 -25.21 16.30 11.39
C ARG A 17 -25.89 15.33 10.46
N GLN A 18 -25.54 15.37 9.16
CA GLN A 18 -26.13 14.51 8.14
C GLN A 18 -25.05 14.15 7.10
N ILE A 19 -25.27 13.05 6.43
CA ILE A 19 -24.56 12.67 5.21
C ILE A 19 -25.57 12.52 4.07
N GLU A 20 -25.19 12.93 2.88
CA GLU A 20 -25.94 12.64 1.66
C GLU A 20 -25.38 11.37 1.02
N ILE A 21 -26.26 10.44 0.74
CA ILE A 21 -25.92 9.17 0.12
C ILE A 21 -26.64 9.08 -1.22
N THR A 22 -25.89 8.77 -2.28
CA THR A 22 -26.42 8.51 -3.61
C THR A 22 -26.26 7.04 -3.94
N ASP A 23 -27.31 6.42 -4.46
CA ASP A 23 -27.26 5.07 -5.01
C ASP A 23 -26.42 5.08 -6.31
N GLY A 24 -25.47 4.14 -6.45
CA GLY A 24 -24.56 4.03 -7.60
C GLY A 24 -25.25 3.71 -8.93
N THR A 25 -26.55 3.45 -8.93
CA THR A 25 -27.38 3.27 -10.13
C THR A 25 -27.92 4.57 -10.71
N GLY A 26 -27.48 5.74 -10.21
CA GLY A 26 -27.98 7.05 -10.62
C GLY A 26 -29.30 7.44 -9.95
N GLY A 27 -29.60 6.80 -8.84
CA GLY A 27 -30.83 6.99 -8.08
C GLY A 27 -30.84 8.28 -7.25
N THR A 28 -31.93 8.44 -6.51
CA THR A 28 -32.24 9.62 -5.69
C THR A 28 -31.21 9.74 -4.54
N ALA A 29 -30.65 10.95 -4.36
CA ALA A 29 -29.87 11.26 -3.18
C ALA A 29 -30.77 11.27 -1.93
N SER A 30 -30.29 10.67 -0.85
CA SER A 30 -30.99 10.64 0.44
C SER A 30 -30.09 11.22 1.54
N LEU A 31 -30.70 12.01 2.45
CA LEU A 31 -30.03 12.53 3.64
C LEU A 31 -30.24 11.56 4.80
N VAL A 32 -29.16 11.24 5.49
CA VAL A 32 -29.16 10.36 6.67
C VAL A 32 -28.58 11.13 7.84
N ASP A 33 -29.35 11.21 8.93
CA ASP A 33 -28.89 11.83 10.18
C ASP A 33 -27.78 11.00 10.81
N THR A 34 -26.63 11.61 11.02
CA THR A 34 -25.51 10.99 11.72
C THR A 34 -24.55 12.06 12.26
N GLN A 35 -23.92 11.76 13.37
CA GLN A 35 -22.91 12.62 13.98
C GLN A 35 -21.48 12.09 13.74
N ARG A 36 -21.34 10.91 13.15
CA ARG A 36 -20.04 10.26 12.92
C ARG A 36 -20.04 9.49 11.61
N LEU A 37 -18.93 9.57 10.90
CA LEU A 37 -18.69 8.80 9.69
C LEU A 37 -17.34 8.10 9.82
N PHE A 38 -17.31 6.79 9.66
CA PHE A 38 -16.10 5.99 9.59
C PHE A 38 -15.88 5.55 8.14
N VAL A 39 -14.73 5.93 7.57
CA VAL A 39 -14.36 5.62 6.19
C VAL A 39 -13.37 4.44 6.22
N CYS A 40 -13.82 3.26 5.78
CA CYS A 40 -13.04 2.02 5.81
C CYS A 40 -12.94 1.42 4.40
N ILE A 41 -12.58 2.24 3.41
CA ILE A 41 -12.54 1.88 1.99
C ILE A 41 -11.20 1.30 1.53
N GLY A 42 -10.25 1.08 2.45
CA GLY A 42 -8.89 0.69 2.11
C GLY A 42 -8.04 1.88 1.67
N GLY A 43 -6.85 1.59 1.17
CA GLY A 43 -5.90 2.58 0.68
C GLY A 43 -5.28 2.15 -0.65
N ALA A 44 -4.88 3.12 -1.46
CA ALA A 44 -4.01 2.92 -2.60
C ALA A 44 -2.57 3.29 -2.23
N PRO A 45 -1.55 2.57 -2.72
CA PRO A 45 -0.16 2.91 -2.43
C PRO A 45 0.25 4.19 -3.17
N ASN A 46 0.97 5.08 -2.50
CA ASN A 46 1.54 6.28 -3.13
C ASN A 46 2.91 5.95 -3.72
N THR A 47 2.93 5.20 -4.81
CA THR A 47 4.12 4.63 -5.45
C THR A 47 4.27 4.97 -6.92
N GLU A 48 3.54 5.97 -7.39
CA GLU A 48 3.58 6.38 -8.80
C GLU A 48 4.97 6.87 -9.23
N TRP A 49 5.74 7.42 -8.31
CA TRP A 49 7.14 7.80 -8.51
C TRP A 49 8.05 6.63 -8.94
N ALA A 50 7.67 5.39 -8.61
CA ALA A 50 8.43 4.18 -8.97
C ALA A 50 8.02 3.59 -10.33
N ARG A 51 7.08 4.20 -11.05
CA ARG A 51 6.54 3.68 -12.31
C ARG A 51 7.61 3.50 -13.38
N ASP A 52 8.49 4.48 -13.51
CA ASP A 52 9.51 4.53 -14.55
C ASP A 52 10.90 4.13 -14.01
N THR A 53 10.92 3.27 -12.99
CA THR A 53 12.13 2.70 -12.39
C THR A 53 12.12 1.18 -12.53
N ASP A 54 13.25 0.54 -12.21
CA ASP A 54 13.37 -0.93 -12.17
C ASP A 54 12.70 -1.57 -10.94
N ILE A 55 12.03 -0.78 -10.10
CA ILE A 55 11.30 -1.30 -8.94
C ILE A 55 10.01 -1.94 -9.41
N VAL A 56 9.89 -3.25 -9.24
CA VAL A 56 8.69 -4.02 -9.60
C VAL A 56 7.52 -3.64 -8.72
N ARG A 57 6.39 -3.35 -9.36
CA ARG A 57 5.09 -3.10 -8.71
C ARG A 57 4.06 -4.14 -9.14
N ASP A 58 3.16 -4.47 -8.23
CA ASP A 58 2.01 -5.30 -8.58
C ASP A 58 0.95 -4.52 -9.40
N LYS A 59 -0.11 -5.21 -9.83
CA LYS A 59 -1.21 -4.62 -10.61
C LYS A 59 -1.96 -3.51 -9.89
N SER A 60 -1.87 -3.44 -8.56
CA SER A 60 -2.48 -2.42 -7.72
C SER A 60 -1.52 -1.30 -7.36
N GLY A 61 -0.27 -1.38 -7.81
CA GLY A 61 0.78 -0.39 -7.60
C GLY A 61 1.63 -0.61 -6.35
N TYR A 62 1.44 -1.67 -5.57
CA TYR A 62 2.28 -1.96 -4.41
C TYR A 62 3.67 -2.42 -4.85
N LEU A 63 4.71 -2.04 -4.08
CA LEU A 63 6.09 -2.43 -4.32
C LEU A 63 6.28 -3.90 -3.94
N VAL A 64 6.78 -4.71 -4.87
CA VAL A 64 7.07 -6.13 -4.65
C VAL A 64 8.45 -6.28 -4.04
N THR A 65 8.60 -7.15 -3.02
CA THR A 65 9.85 -7.33 -2.28
C THR A 65 10.14 -8.79 -1.98
N GLY A 66 11.40 -9.10 -1.77
CA GLY A 66 11.85 -10.40 -1.27
C GLY A 66 11.37 -11.59 -2.11
N PRO A 67 10.84 -12.63 -1.47
CA PRO A 67 10.40 -13.84 -2.18
C PRO A 67 9.31 -13.61 -3.22
N ASP A 68 8.49 -12.57 -3.06
CA ASP A 68 7.39 -12.26 -3.98
C ASP A 68 7.89 -11.73 -5.33
N LEU A 69 9.19 -11.39 -5.45
CA LEU A 69 9.83 -11.03 -6.70
C LEU A 69 10.07 -12.22 -7.64
N PHE A 70 10.04 -13.46 -7.11
CA PHE A 70 10.35 -14.64 -7.91
C PHE A 70 9.14 -15.11 -8.71
N ASP A 71 9.32 -15.32 -10.00
CA ASP A 71 8.37 -16.02 -10.86
C ASP A 71 8.91 -17.42 -11.18
N GLY A 72 8.16 -18.46 -10.77
CA GLY A 72 8.58 -19.85 -10.98
C GLY A 72 9.95 -20.20 -10.38
N GLY A 73 10.36 -19.52 -9.30
CA GLY A 73 11.66 -19.72 -8.65
C GLY A 73 12.82 -18.97 -9.31
N ARG A 74 12.55 -18.09 -10.26
CA ARG A 74 13.56 -17.25 -10.91
C ARG A 74 13.45 -15.80 -10.42
N PRO A 75 14.57 -15.14 -10.13
CA PRO A 75 14.57 -13.71 -9.81
C PRO A 75 14.16 -12.90 -11.05
N PRO A 76 13.70 -11.65 -10.87
CA PRO A 76 13.42 -10.75 -11.99
C PRO A 76 14.69 -10.48 -12.82
N GLU A 77 14.53 -10.17 -14.09
CA GLU A 77 15.66 -9.92 -15.01
C GLU A 77 16.59 -8.77 -14.55
N CYS A 78 16.04 -7.80 -13.82
CA CYS A 78 16.79 -6.67 -13.26
C CYS A 78 17.62 -7.04 -12.01
N TRP A 79 17.44 -8.24 -11.44
CA TRP A 79 18.20 -8.66 -10.26
C TRP A 79 19.61 -9.09 -10.64
N SER A 80 20.62 -8.36 -10.19
CA SER A 80 22.02 -8.52 -10.60
C SER A 80 22.93 -9.25 -9.61
N LEU A 81 22.41 -9.66 -8.45
CA LEU A 81 23.20 -10.31 -7.40
C LEU A 81 23.01 -11.83 -7.41
N ASP A 82 24.05 -12.58 -7.03
CA ASP A 82 24.00 -14.04 -6.93
C ASP A 82 23.15 -14.54 -5.75
N ARG A 83 22.90 -13.68 -4.74
CA ARG A 83 22.03 -13.99 -3.61
C ARG A 83 20.56 -13.69 -3.92
N ALA A 84 19.66 -14.29 -3.16
CA ALA A 84 18.26 -13.89 -3.14
C ALA A 84 18.06 -12.50 -2.51
N PRO A 85 17.03 -11.73 -2.92
CA PRO A 85 16.65 -10.49 -2.24
C PRO A 85 16.32 -10.75 -0.77
N TYR A 86 16.69 -9.82 0.10
CA TYR A 86 16.20 -9.83 1.48
C TYR A 86 14.68 -9.63 1.52
N PHE A 87 14.04 -10.05 2.59
CA PHE A 87 12.58 -10.06 2.70
C PHE A 87 11.89 -8.73 2.33
N LEU A 88 12.52 -7.60 2.66
CA LEU A 88 12.00 -6.26 2.35
C LEU A 88 12.74 -5.58 1.19
N GLU A 89 13.67 -6.27 0.53
CA GLU A 89 14.44 -5.71 -0.58
C GLU A 89 13.60 -5.73 -1.86
N THR A 90 13.60 -4.63 -2.59
CA THR A 90 12.92 -4.49 -3.87
C THR A 90 13.68 -5.22 -4.97
N SER A 91 13.22 -5.14 -6.21
CA SER A 91 13.94 -5.64 -7.40
C SER A 91 15.24 -4.87 -7.69
N VAL A 92 15.47 -3.74 -7.02
CA VAL A 92 16.71 -2.97 -7.10
C VAL A 92 17.55 -3.27 -5.86
N PRO A 93 18.72 -3.90 -5.99
CA PRO A 93 19.60 -4.23 -4.87
C PRO A 93 19.90 -3.02 -3.98
N GLY A 94 19.82 -3.21 -2.67
CA GLY A 94 20.03 -2.15 -1.67
C GLY A 94 18.88 -1.17 -1.51
N SER A 95 17.79 -1.34 -2.25
CA SER A 95 16.54 -0.56 -2.09
C SER A 95 15.51 -1.39 -1.33
N PHE A 96 14.95 -0.85 -0.26
CA PHE A 96 14.03 -1.55 0.63
C PHE A 96 12.68 -0.85 0.71
N ALA A 97 11.60 -1.63 0.83
CA ALA A 97 10.26 -1.13 1.04
C ALA A 97 9.63 -1.74 2.29
N ALA A 98 8.96 -0.92 3.08
CA ALA A 98 8.32 -1.32 4.33
C ALA A 98 6.95 -0.66 4.50
N GLY A 99 6.05 -1.29 5.24
CA GLY A 99 4.75 -0.75 5.58
C GLY A 99 3.74 -0.79 4.44
N ASP A 100 2.86 0.19 4.43
CA ASP A 100 1.64 0.18 3.61
C ASP A 100 1.87 0.22 2.09
N VAL A 101 3.05 0.64 1.64
CA VAL A 101 3.42 0.67 0.22
C VAL A 101 3.85 -0.69 -0.32
N ARG A 102 4.16 -1.65 0.57
CA ARG A 102 4.66 -2.97 0.20
C ARG A 102 3.54 -3.95 -0.14
N HIS A 103 3.74 -4.74 -1.19
CA HIS A 103 2.88 -5.88 -1.54
C HIS A 103 2.75 -6.84 -0.36
N GLY A 104 1.55 -7.34 -0.10
CA GLY A 104 1.28 -8.31 0.96
C GLY A 104 1.48 -7.81 2.41
N SER A 105 1.81 -6.53 2.63
CA SER A 105 1.97 -5.99 3.98
C SER A 105 0.64 -5.93 4.75
N VAL A 106 0.72 -6.15 6.06
CA VAL A 106 -0.40 -5.92 6.97
C VAL A 106 -0.55 -4.43 7.21
N LYS A 107 -1.68 -3.85 6.79
CA LYS A 107 -1.96 -2.41 6.90
C LYS A 107 -2.23 -1.99 8.35
N ARG A 108 -1.19 -2.00 9.18
CA ARG A 108 -1.19 -1.62 10.60
C ARG A 108 0.09 -0.87 10.95
N VAL A 109 -0.03 0.14 11.78
CA VAL A 109 1.10 0.95 12.25
C VAL A 109 2.20 0.08 12.88
N ALA A 110 1.82 -0.85 13.77
CA ALA A 110 2.77 -1.75 14.41
C ALA A 110 3.57 -2.61 13.40
N SER A 111 2.90 -3.12 12.37
CA SER A 111 3.55 -3.88 11.30
C SER A 111 4.51 -3.01 10.50
N ALA A 112 4.10 -1.79 10.14
CA ALA A 112 4.94 -0.85 9.40
C ALA A 112 6.20 -0.45 10.18
N VAL A 113 6.08 -0.22 11.49
CA VAL A 113 7.22 0.08 12.37
C VAL A 113 8.16 -1.12 12.47
N GLY A 114 7.63 -2.33 12.62
CA GLY A 114 8.43 -3.55 12.66
C GLY A 114 9.17 -3.81 11.34
N GLU A 115 8.48 -3.68 10.21
CA GLU A 115 9.11 -3.78 8.88
C GLU A 115 10.17 -2.70 8.68
N GLY A 116 9.94 -1.45 9.13
CA GLY A 116 10.92 -0.38 9.06
C GLY A 116 12.20 -0.70 9.82
N ALA A 117 12.10 -1.23 11.03
CA ALA A 117 13.25 -1.67 11.82
C ALA A 117 14.03 -2.82 11.14
N MET A 118 13.30 -3.77 10.54
CA MET A 118 13.92 -4.85 9.75
C MET A 118 14.63 -4.31 8.50
N ALA A 119 14.02 -3.34 7.79
CA ALA A 119 14.62 -2.74 6.60
C ALA A 119 15.98 -2.08 6.91
N VAL A 120 16.09 -1.38 8.05
CA VAL A 120 17.38 -0.82 8.51
C VAL A 120 18.42 -1.92 8.73
N THR A 121 18.02 -3.04 9.35
CA THR A 121 18.92 -4.19 9.55
C THR A 121 19.43 -4.77 8.22
N PHE A 122 18.52 -4.93 7.25
CA PHE A 122 18.88 -5.42 5.92
C PHE A 122 19.75 -4.42 5.13
N ALA A 123 19.51 -3.11 5.30
CA ALA A 123 20.33 -2.08 4.68
C ALA A 123 21.79 -2.14 5.21
N HIS A 124 21.96 -2.29 6.53
CA HIS A 124 23.32 -2.48 7.10
C HIS A 124 24.00 -3.73 6.54
N LYS A 125 23.28 -4.84 6.48
CA LYS A 125 23.82 -6.09 5.93
C LYS A 125 24.21 -5.96 4.45
N TYR A 126 23.38 -5.27 3.64
CA TYR A 126 23.70 -4.97 2.25
C TYR A 126 24.99 -4.15 2.13
N LEU A 127 25.15 -3.11 2.95
CA LEU A 127 26.35 -2.26 2.95
C LEU A 127 27.61 -3.04 3.34
N GLU A 128 27.52 -3.96 4.31
CA GLU A 128 28.64 -4.83 4.70
C GLU A 128 29.06 -5.80 3.58
N GLU A 129 28.11 -6.27 2.77
CA GLU A 129 28.37 -7.20 1.65
C GLU A 129 28.93 -6.49 0.41
N THR A 130 28.73 -5.16 0.29
CA THR A 130 29.09 -4.38 -0.90
C THR A 130 30.26 -3.41 -0.67
N ALA A 131 30.78 -3.32 0.56
CA ALA A 131 31.95 -2.52 0.92
C ALA A 131 33.24 -3.26 0.60
#